data_38b16646d8bbd486a1dca56a300d3bb9
#
_entry.id   38b16646d8bbd486a1dca56a300d3bb9
#
_cell.length_a   1.000
_cell.length_b   1.000
_cell.length_c   1.000
_cell.angle_alpha   90.00
_cell.angle_beta   90.00
_cell.angle_gamma   90.00
#
_symmetry.space_group_name_H-M   'P 1'
#
loop_
_entity.id
_entity.type
_entity.pdbx_description
1 polymer ?
#
loop_
_entity_poly.entity_id
_entity_poly.type
_entity_poly.pdbx_seq_one_letter_code
_entity_poly.pdbx_strand_id
1 'polypeptide(L)'
;MKHFGKILKGKIVFDDKAKFIDDVSKMSDGIRVVIEVREAENVRTNNQNRLWWSWMTIIGNELGYDKQSIHDILKYKFLLREEMIDGEIHQSLKSTTTLTKKEFQKLTQDVFFWANDTFNINLPNE
;
A
#
# COMPACT_ATOMS: atom_id res chain seq x y z
N MET A 1 16.16 4.27 1.68
CA MET A 1 15.29 5.40 1.26
C MET A 1 14.75 5.16 -0.16
N LYS A 2 13.55 5.63 -0.43
CA LYS A 2 12.97 5.61 -1.78
C LYS A 2 12.52 7.01 -2.15
N HIS A 3 12.72 7.38 -3.41
CA HIS A 3 12.27 8.66 -3.95
C HIS A 3 11.52 8.40 -5.24
N PHE A 4 10.44 9.15 -5.43
CA PHE A 4 9.56 9.03 -6.58
C PHE A 4 9.67 10.27 -7.45
N GLY A 5 9.42 10.08 -8.73
CA GLY A 5 9.44 11.13 -9.69
C GLY A 5 8.94 10.66 -11.04
N LYS A 6 9.16 11.46 -12.04
CA LYS A 6 8.82 11.10 -13.42
C LYS A 6 9.95 11.48 -14.37
N ILE A 7 9.96 10.83 -15.52
CA ILE A 7 10.93 11.14 -16.58
C ILE A 7 10.28 12.13 -17.55
N LEU A 8 10.92 13.26 -17.74
CA LEU A 8 10.54 14.26 -18.73
C LEU A 8 11.75 14.62 -19.58
N LYS A 9 11.65 14.41 -20.90
CA LYS A 9 12.72 14.71 -21.87
C LYS A 9 14.08 14.10 -21.47
N GLY A 10 14.06 12.86 -20.98
CA GLY A 10 15.26 12.15 -20.57
C GLY A 10 15.83 12.58 -19.21
N LYS A 11 15.13 13.41 -18.46
CA LYS A 11 15.55 13.87 -17.14
C LYS A 11 14.59 13.42 -16.06
N ILE A 12 15.13 13.19 -14.86
CA ILE A 12 14.32 12.85 -13.69
C ILE A 12 13.79 14.13 -13.05
N VAL A 13 12.48 14.20 -12.85
CA VAL A 13 11.83 15.26 -12.09
C VAL A 13 11.29 14.62 -10.81
N PHE A 14 11.89 14.92 -9.67
CA PHE A 14 11.48 14.38 -8.38
C PHE A 14 10.16 14.98 -7.90
N ASP A 15 9.30 14.17 -7.29
CA ASP A 15 8.08 14.65 -6.65
C ASP A 15 8.41 15.55 -5.45
N ASP A 16 9.45 15.20 -4.68
CA ASP A 16 9.97 16.01 -3.57
C ASP A 16 11.49 16.07 -3.64
N LYS A 17 11.98 17.00 -4.43
CA LYS A 17 13.42 17.21 -4.63
C LYS A 17 14.13 17.62 -3.34
N ALA A 18 13.48 18.45 -2.51
CA ALA A 18 14.06 18.91 -1.26
C ALA A 18 14.33 17.74 -0.31
N LYS A 19 13.41 16.79 -0.22
CA LYS A 19 13.60 15.59 0.59
C LYS A 19 14.73 14.71 0.06
N PHE A 20 14.83 14.56 -1.25
CA PHE A 20 15.92 13.80 -1.87
C PHE A 20 17.29 14.41 -1.52
N ILE A 21 17.43 15.72 -1.67
CA ILE A 21 18.66 16.45 -1.34
C ILE A 21 18.99 16.32 0.15
N ASP A 22 17.99 16.45 1.01
CA ASP A 22 18.17 16.33 2.46
C ASP A 22 18.66 14.93 2.85
N ASP A 23 18.03 13.89 2.32
CA ASP A 23 18.41 12.49 2.58
C ASP A 23 19.84 12.19 2.13
N VAL A 24 20.24 12.68 0.96
CA VAL A 24 21.59 12.51 0.43
C VAL A 24 22.61 13.29 1.27
N SER A 25 22.26 14.50 1.71
CA SER A 25 23.17 15.35 2.49
C SER A 25 23.54 14.75 3.86
N LYS A 26 22.73 13.84 4.37
CA LYS A 26 22.99 13.14 5.63
C LYS A 26 23.99 11.99 5.50
N MET A 27 24.34 11.63 4.29
CA MET A 27 25.33 10.58 4.03
C MET A 27 26.75 11.12 4.16
N SER A 28 27.68 10.25 4.57
CA SER A 28 29.09 10.62 4.73
C SER A 28 29.76 10.90 3.39
N ASP A 29 30.63 11.89 3.36
CA ASP A 29 31.44 12.19 2.18
C ASP A 29 32.28 10.98 1.74
N GLY A 30 32.29 10.75 0.45
CA GLY A 30 33.09 9.65 -0.13
C GLY A 30 32.47 8.26 0.00
N ILE A 31 31.31 8.12 0.64
CA ILE A 31 30.64 6.82 0.73
C ILE A 31 30.15 6.38 -0.66
N ARG A 32 30.32 5.10 -0.96
CA ARG A 32 29.80 4.54 -2.22
C ARG A 32 28.30 4.29 -2.09
N VAL A 33 27.56 4.67 -3.11
CA VAL A 33 26.10 4.49 -3.16
C VAL A 33 25.68 3.71 -4.39
N VAL A 34 24.53 3.07 -4.31
CA VAL A 34 23.85 2.44 -5.45
C VAL A 34 22.57 3.22 -5.73
N ILE A 35 22.39 3.59 -6.99
CA ILE A 35 21.18 4.27 -7.45
C ILE A 35 20.49 3.34 -8.44
N GLU A 36 19.22 3.00 -8.14
CA GLU A 36 18.39 2.15 -8.99
C GLU A 36 17.18 2.94 -9.47
N VAL A 37 16.90 2.91 -10.77
CA VAL A 37 15.75 3.57 -11.38
C VAL A 37 14.84 2.51 -11.98
N ARG A 38 13.58 2.47 -11.55
CA ARG A 38 12.58 1.52 -12.02
C ARG A 38 11.27 2.23 -12.31
N GLU A 39 10.47 1.66 -13.20
CA GLU A 39 9.10 2.14 -13.39
C GLU A 39 8.29 1.94 -12.11
N ALA A 40 7.51 2.97 -11.76
CA ALA A 40 6.70 2.99 -10.53
C ALA A 40 5.24 2.56 -10.76
N GLU A 41 4.92 1.95 -11.90
CA GLU A 41 3.55 1.58 -12.27
C GLU A 41 2.86 0.66 -11.26
N ASN A 42 3.62 -0.18 -10.60
CA ASN A 42 3.10 -1.15 -9.63
C ASN A 42 3.22 -0.67 -8.18
N VAL A 43 3.58 0.61 -7.96
CA VAL A 43 3.70 1.16 -6.62
C VAL A 43 2.39 1.84 -6.22
N ARG A 44 1.87 1.46 -5.05
CA ARG A 44 0.69 2.07 -4.46
C ARG A 44 0.95 3.54 -4.12
N THR A 45 0.02 4.43 -4.48
CA THR A 45 0.16 5.86 -4.23
C THR A 45 -0.10 6.22 -2.76
N ASN A 46 0.41 7.37 -2.31
CA ASN A 46 0.11 7.89 -0.96
C ASN A 46 -1.40 8.16 -0.79
N ASN A 47 -2.08 8.61 -1.85
CA ASN A 47 -3.53 8.84 -1.81
C ASN A 47 -4.30 7.53 -1.59
N GLN A 48 -3.91 6.45 -2.25
CA GLN A 48 -4.50 5.13 -2.03
C GLN A 48 -4.27 4.66 -0.59
N ASN A 49 -3.11 4.90 -0.03
CA ASN A 49 -2.81 4.54 1.35
C ASN A 49 -3.65 5.33 2.36
N ARG A 50 -3.82 6.64 2.15
CA ARG A 50 -4.68 7.48 3.00
C ARG A 50 -6.14 7.04 2.93
N LEU A 51 -6.63 6.75 1.73
CA LEU A 51 -8.00 6.26 1.52
C LEU A 51 -8.22 4.95 2.26
N TRP A 52 -7.28 4.03 2.17
CA TRP A 52 -7.36 2.75 2.87
C TRP A 52 -7.52 2.94 4.39
N TRP A 53 -6.67 3.74 5.02
CA TRP A 53 -6.74 3.98 6.46
C TRP A 53 -7.98 4.78 6.88
N SER A 54 -8.45 5.68 6.03
CA SER A 54 -9.73 6.37 6.22
C SER A 54 -10.89 5.36 6.25
N TRP A 55 -10.91 4.39 5.34
CA TRP A 55 -11.90 3.32 5.33
C TRP A 55 -11.80 2.43 6.55
N MET A 56 -10.61 2.09 6.99
CA MET A 56 -10.41 1.30 8.22
C MET A 56 -11.00 2.02 9.43
N THR A 57 -10.82 3.33 9.51
CA THR A 57 -11.40 4.16 10.57
C THR A 57 -12.93 4.19 10.51
N ILE A 58 -13.50 4.37 9.33
CA ILE A 58 -14.98 4.41 9.15
C ILE A 58 -15.60 3.07 9.54
N ILE A 59 -15.08 1.97 9.03
CA ILE A 59 -15.58 0.63 9.33
C ILE A 59 -15.42 0.33 10.83
N GLY A 60 -14.28 0.67 11.40
CA GLY A 60 -14.00 0.47 12.82
C GLY A 60 -14.97 1.22 13.71
N ASN A 61 -15.27 2.48 13.40
CA ASN A 61 -16.24 3.28 14.14
C ASN A 61 -17.65 2.69 14.09
N GLU A 62 -18.06 2.17 12.95
CA GLU A 62 -19.38 1.54 12.79
C GLU A 62 -19.49 0.21 13.54
N LEU A 63 -18.41 -0.57 13.58
CA LEU A 63 -18.42 -1.91 14.16
C LEU A 63 -17.85 -1.98 15.59
N GLY A 64 -17.34 -0.88 16.14
CA GLY A 64 -16.77 -0.83 17.48
C GLY A 64 -15.34 -1.37 17.59
N TYR A 65 -14.57 -1.31 16.51
CA TYR A 65 -13.16 -1.72 16.47
C TYR A 65 -12.25 -0.55 16.12
N ASP A 66 -10.98 -0.62 16.51
CA ASP A 66 -9.99 0.35 16.05
C ASP A 66 -9.56 0.04 14.60
N LYS A 67 -8.94 1.02 13.94
CA LYS A 67 -8.55 0.90 12.54
C LYS A 67 -7.54 -0.23 12.29
N GLN A 68 -6.63 -0.48 13.22
CA GLN A 68 -5.65 -1.55 13.09
C GLN A 68 -6.31 -2.93 13.14
N SER A 69 -7.28 -3.12 14.04
CA SER A 69 -8.05 -4.36 14.11
C SER A 69 -8.83 -4.64 12.85
N ILE A 70 -9.46 -3.62 12.26
CA ILE A 70 -10.16 -3.76 10.98
C ILE A 70 -9.17 -4.11 9.86
N HIS A 71 -8.03 -3.45 9.82
CA HIS A 71 -6.97 -3.76 8.85
C HIS A 71 -6.55 -5.24 8.92
N ASP A 72 -6.31 -5.75 10.10
CA ASP A 72 -5.91 -7.14 10.32
C ASP A 72 -7.01 -8.13 9.92
N ILE A 73 -8.26 -7.83 10.27
CA ILE A 73 -9.43 -8.64 9.89
C ILE A 73 -9.56 -8.72 8.37
N LEU A 74 -9.44 -7.59 7.67
CA LEU A 74 -9.57 -7.56 6.22
C LEU A 74 -8.40 -8.21 5.50
N LYS A 75 -7.19 -8.09 6.03
CA LYS A 75 -6.04 -8.86 5.54
C LYS A 75 -6.33 -10.36 5.60
N TYR A 76 -6.79 -10.82 6.74
CA TYR A 76 -7.13 -12.23 6.92
C TYR A 76 -8.23 -12.68 5.95
N LYS A 77 -9.26 -11.84 5.77
CA LYS A 77 -10.40 -12.17 4.92
C LYS A 77 -10.05 -12.20 3.42
N PHE A 78 -9.27 -11.23 2.93
CA PHE A 78 -9.06 -11.02 1.49
C PHE A 78 -7.65 -11.36 1.00
N LEU A 79 -6.65 -11.41 1.88
CA LEU A 79 -5.25 -11.62 1.51
C LEU A 79 -4.66 -12.92 2.04
N LEU A 80 -5.47 -13.77 2.67
CA LEU A 80 -5.02 -15.08 3.08
C LEU A 80 -4.75 -15.94 1.85
N ARG A 81 -3.56 -16.50 1.78
CA ARG A 81 -3.15 -17.42 0.72
C ARG A 81 -2.86 -18.78 1.30
N GLU A 82 -3.29 -19.80 0.59
CA GLU A 82 -2.96 -21.18 0.88
C GLU A 82 -2.11 -21.74 -0.25
N GLU A 83 -0.97 -22.33 0.11
CA GLU A 83 -0.08 -22.97 -0.84
C GLU A 83 0.20 -24.40 -0.39
N MET A 84 0.26 -25.34 -1.34
CA MET A 84 0.70 -26.69 -1.07
C MET A 84 2.21 -26.76 -1.28
N ILE A 85 2.94 -27.07 -0.20
CA ILE A 85 4.38 -27.28 -0.22
C ILE A 85 4.64 -28.66 0.39
N ASP A 86 5.25 -29.57 -0.39
CA ASP A 86 5.58 -30.95 0.03
C ASP A 86 4.37 -31.74 0.59
N GLY A 87 3.18 -31.51 0.02
CA GLY A 87 1.95 -32.19 0.44
C GLY A 87 1.28 -31.60 1.67
N GLU A 88 1.82 -30.52 2.23
CA GLU A 88 1.22 -29.80 3.36
C GLU A 88 0.64 -28.46 2.90
N ILE A 89 -0.48 -28.06 3.54
CA ILE A 89 -1.10 -26.78 3.28
C ILE A 89 -0.43 -25.72 4.16
N HIS A 90 0.18 -24.72 3.53
CA HIS A 90 0.77 -23.55 4.20
C HIS A 90 -0.11 -22.34 3.97
N GLN A 91 -0.46 -21.64 5.06
CA GLN A 91 -1.22 -20.39 5.01
C GLN A 91 -0.27 -19.21 5.23
N SER A 92 -0.42 -18.19 4.42
CA SER A 92 0.32 -16.94 4.56
C SER A 92 -0.57 -15.74 4.31
N LEU A 93 -0.25 -14.62 4.99
CA LEU A 93 -0.92 -13.34 4.77
C LEU A 93 0.00 -12.44 3.95
N LYS A 94 -0.51 -11.94 2.83
CA LYS A 94 0.21 -10.95 2.05
C LYS A 94 0.09 -9.58 2.71
N SER A 95 1.20 -8.86 2.86
CA SER A 95 1.19 -7.50 3.37
C SER A 95 0.55 -6.55 2.37
N THR A 96 -0.26 -5.59 2.84
CA THR A 96 -0.82 -4.54 1.98
C THR A 96 0.26 -3.67 1.35
N THR A 97 1.42 -3.54 1.98
CA THR A 97 2.54 -2.75 1.47
C THR A 97 3.24 -3.38 0.26
N THR A 98 3.07 -4.68 0.04
CA THR A 98 3.66 -5.40 -1.10
C THR A 98 2.71 -5.54 -2.28
N LEU A 99 1.47 -5.06 -2.16
CA LEU A 99 0.49 -5.12 -3.23
C LEU A 99 0.86 -4.17 -4.37
N THR A 100 0.70 -4.66 -5.61
CA THR A 100 0.76 -3.80 -6.79
C THR A 100 -0.45 -2.86 -6.81
N LYS A 101 -0.40 -1.83 -7.66
CA LYS A 101 -1.52 -0.91 -7.85
C LYS A 101 -2.80 -1.65 -8.25
N LYS A 102 -2.72 -2.62 -9.17
CA LYS A 102 -3.86 -3.44 -9.61
C LYS A 102 -4.40 -4.32 -8.49
N GLU A 103 -3.52 -4.99 -7.75
CA GLU A 103 -3.91 -5.83 -6.62
C GLU A 103 -4.59 -5.00 -5.53
N PHE A 104 -4.09 -3.80 -5.27
CA PHE A 104 -4.68 -2.88 -4.29
C PHE A 104 -6.04 -2.36 -4.75
N GLN A 105 -6.21 -2.06 -6.05
CA GLN A 105 -7.51 -1.67 -6.61
C GLN A 105 -8.54 -2.78 -6.44
N LYS A 106 -8.17 -4.03 -6.69
CA LYS A 106 -9.06 -5.17 -6.46
C LYS A 106 -9.44 -5.30 -4.99
N LEU A 107 -8.47 -5.19 -4.09
CA LEU A 107 -8.72 -5.25 -2.65
C LEU A 107 -9.71 -4.16 -2.21
N THR A 108 -9.51 -2.94 -2.66
CA THR A 108 -10.41 -1.82 -2.31
C THR A 108 -11.82 -2.02 -2.86
N GLN A 109 -11.97 -2.55 -4.07
CA GLN A 109 -13.28 -2.91 -4.61
C GLN A 109 -13.96 -3.98 -3.77
N ASP A 110 -13.25 -5.03 -3.42
CA ASP A 110 -13.78 -6.13 -2.61
C ASP A 110 -14.22 -5.63 -1.23
N VAL A 111 -13.43 -4.78 -0.60
CA VAL A 111 -13.77 -4.16 0.69
C VAL A 111 -14.97 -3.22 0.58
N PHE A 112 -15.02 -2.43 -0.48
CA PHE A 112 -16.15 -1.52 -0.73
C PHE A 112 -17.47 -2.29 -0.82
N PHE A 113 -17.52 -3.33 -1.62
CA PHE A 113 -18.72 -4.15 -1.77
C PHE A 113 -19.07 -4.92 -0.50
N TRP A 114 -18.08 -5.47 0.17
CA TRP A 114 -18.28 -6.18 1.42
C TRP A 114 -18.89 -5.29 2.51
N ALA A 115 -18.36 -4.09 2.69
CA ALA A 115 -18.84 -3.15 3.68
C ALA A 115 -20.27 -2.70 3.37
N ASN A 116 -20.57 -2.43 2.10
CA ASN A 116 -21.90 -2.02 1.66
C ASN A 116 -22.91 -3.16 1.81
N ASP A 117 -22.60 -4.34 1.29
CA ASP A 117 -23.53 -5.47 1.25
C ASP A 117 -23.77 -6.08 2.64
N THR A 118 -22.75 -6.16 3.46
CA THR A 118 -22.82 -6.83 4.77
C THR A 118 -23.32 -5.90 5.87
N PHE A 119 -22.86 -4.65 5.88
CA PHE A 119 -23.11 -3.71 6.98
C PHE A 119 -23.83 -2.42 6.53
N ASN A 120 -24.14 -2.29 5.26
CA ASN A 120 -24.73 -1.08 4.70
C ASN A 120 -23.88 0.18 4.96
N ILE A 121 -22.56 0.03 4.97
CA ILE A 121 -21.60 1.11 5.13
C ILE A 121 -21.21 1.64 3.76
N ASN A 122 -21.41 2.94 3.52
CA ASN A 122 -20.97 3.61 2.31
C ASN A 122 -19.59 4.22 2.52
N LEU A 123 -18.59 3.66 1.83
CA LEU A 123 -17.21 4.16 1.90
C LEU A 123 -16.99 5.23 0.83
N PRO A 124 -16.29 6.34 1.16
CA PRO A 124 -15.99 7.36 0.16
C PRO A 124 -14.97 6.84 -0.86
N ASN A 125 -15.06 7.32 -2.10
CA ASN A 125 -14.14 6.95 -3.19
C ASN A 125 -12.85 7.80 -3.18
N GLU A 126 -12.78 8.80 -2.34
CA GLU A 126 -11.64 9.71 -2.21
C GLU A 126 -11.38 10.09 -0.76
#